data_0ec9a4d1e3d1b69837843e6c5bf7bc70
#
_entry.id   0ec9a4d1e3d1b69837843e6c5bf7bc70
#
_cell.length_a   1.000
_cell.length_b   1.000
_cell.length_c   1.000
_cell.angle_alpha   90.00
_cell.angle_beta   90.00
_cell.angle_gamma   90.00
#
_symmetry.space_group_name_H-M   'P 1'
#
loop_
_entity.id
_entity.type
_entity.pdbx_description
1 polymer ?
#
loop_
_entity_poly.entity_id
_entity_poly.type
_entity_poly.pdbx_seq_one_letter_code
_entity_poly.pdbx_strand_id
1 'polypeptide(L)'
;RGSVEMGPDKQDSLWGTIVPSREISVESFWMDDTEVTVAEYKQFVNWVRDSIIRERLADPAYGGNELYKIEEDREGNPIKPYLNWSKPIPWRRATEDEQMAIESVYKRHPIDGTLMLDAGQMNYYYEIYDYAEAAKRHNRLNPSERVKNTDIQVNPEEVVMITKDTAYIDDEGRI
;
A
#
# COMPACT_ATOMS: atom_id res chain seq x y z
N ARG A 1 14.64 19.14 -10.99
CA ARG A 1 14.11 19.18 -12.37
C ARG A 1 15.28 19.19 -13.34
N GLY A 2 15.29 18.28 -14.30
CA GLY A 2 16.34 18.15 -15.30
C GLY A 2 15.80 17.48 -16.55
N SER A 3 16.69 17.26 -17.52
CA SER A 3 16.37 16.43 -18.68
C SER A 3 17.40 15.33 -18.80
N VAL A 4 16.96 14.22 -19.37
CA VAL A 4 17.80 13.06 -19.69
C VAL A 4 17.57 12.66 -21.15
N GLU A 5 18.66 12.36 -21.86
CA GLU A 5 18.58 11.80 -23.17
C GLU A 5 18.37 10.29 -23.04
N MET A 6 17.27 9.78 -23.59
CA MET A 6 16.89 8.38 -23.53
C MET A 6 16.88 7.78 -24.94
N GLY A 7 17.62 6.71 -25.11
CA GLY A 7 17.81 5.99 -26.36
C GLY A 7 19.24 5.47 -26.50
N PRO A 8 19.51 4.65 -27.51
CA PRO A 8 20.85 4.16 -27.80
C PRO A 8 21.78 5.31 -28.19
N ASP A 9 22.99 5.31 -27.65
CA ASP A 9 24.04 6.22 -28.10
C ASP A 9 24.43 5.89 -29.55
N LYS A 10 24.91 6.91 -30.27
CA LYS A 10 25.40 6.76 -31.65
C LYS A 10 26.49 5.70 -31.82
N GLN A 11 27.14 5.29 -30.73
CA GLN A 11 28.18 4.27 -30.70
C GLN A 11 27.67 2.87 -30.32
N ASP A 12 26.39 2.72 -29.98
CA ASP A 12 25.83 1.45 -29.52
C ASP A 12 25.39 0.59 -30.71
N SER A 13 26.35 -0.08 -31.33
CA SER A 13 26.14 -0.95 -32.48
C SER A 13 25.41 -2.28 -32.18
N LEU A 14 25.17 -2.58 -30.90
CA LEU A 14 24.54 -3.84 -30.45
C LEU A 14 23.01 -3.78 -30.44
N TRP A 15 22.42 -2.61 -30.54
CA TRP A 15 20.95 -2.41 -30.50
C TRP A 15 20.22 -2.77 -31.81
N GLY A 16 20.90 -3.21 -32.82
CA GLY A 16 20.33 -3.78 -34.06
C GLY A 16 19.38 -2.89 -34.88
N THR A 17 18.69 -1.95 -34.28
CA THR A 17 17.78 -0.99 -34.94
C THR A 17 18.13 0.42 -34.49
N ILE A 18 18.36 1.31 -35.42
CA ILE A 18 18.63 2.74 -35.12
C ILE A 18 17.32 3.36 -34.66
N VAL A 19 17.15 3.48 -33.36
CA VAL A 19 16.06 4.27 -32.78
C VAL A 19 16.63 5.62 -32.37
N PRO A 20 16.01 6.76 -32.80
CA PRO A 20 16.51 8.08 -32.43
C PRO A 20 16.40 8.27 -30.91
N SER A 21 17.48 8.74 -30.28
CA SER A 21 17.42 9.22 -28.91
C SER A 21 16.48 10.42 -28.80
N ARG A 22 15.84 10.56 -27.65
CA ARG A 22 14.95 11.69 -27.37
C ARG A 22 15.25 12.25 -25.98
N GLU A 23 15.17 13.56 -25.89
CA GLU A 23 15.29 14.26 -24.61
C GLU A 23 13.95 14.19 -23.85
N ILE A 24 14.00 13.74 -22.60
CA ILE A 24 12.85 13.65 -21.70
C ILE A 24 13.09 14.57 -20.52
N SER A 25 12.15 15.48 -20.27
CA SER A 25 12.18 16.32 -19.07
C SER A 25 11.65 15.52 -17.87
N VAL A 26 12.41 15.53 -16.78
CA VAL A 26 12.09 14.84 -15.54
C VAL A 26 11.85 15.85 -14.45
N GLU A 27 10.70 15.77 -13.79
CA GLU A 27 10.41 16.57 -12.60
C GLU A 27 11.23 16.04 -11.40
N SER A 28 11.32 16.86 -10.34
CA SER A 28 12.00 16.45 -9.10
C SER A 28 11.22 15.30 -8.44
N PHE A 29 11.92 14.26 -8.03
CA PHE A 29 11.38 13.12 -7.31
C PHE A 29 12.38 12.65 -6.24
N TRP A 30 11.86 11.91 -5.28
CA TRP A 30 12.67 11.20 -4.29
C TRP A 30 12.89 9.79 -4.77
N MET A 31 14.08 9.28 -4.60
CA MET A 31 14.46 7.92 -4.96
C MET A 31 15.49 7.43 -3.96
N ASP A 32 15.40 6.15 -3.58
CA ASP A 32 16.43 5.50 -2.80
C ASP A 32 17.72 5.43 -3.61
N ASP A 33 18.85 5.54 -2.95
CA ASP A 33 20.17 5.47 -3.57
C ASP A 33 20.65 4.04 -3.84
N THR A 34 19.93 3.06 -3.30
CA THR A 34 20.20 1.63 -3.44
C THR A 34 18.95 0.86 -3.87
N GLU A 35 19.14 -0.24 -4.54
CA GLU A 35 18.05 -1.17 -4.85
C GLU A 35 17.53 -1.86 -3.59
N VAL A 36 16.20 -2.10 -3.56
CA VAL A 36 15.56 -2.86 -2.49
C VAL A 36 16.05 -4.32 -2.53
N THR A 37 16.59 -4.80 -1.44
CA THR A 37 17.04 -6.20 -1.35
C THR A 37 15.85 -7.16 -1.21
N VAL A 38 16.05 -8.42 -1.59
CA VAL A 38 15.06 -9.49 -1.40
C VAL A 38 14.67 -9.64 0.09
N ALA A 39 15.60 -9.39 1.00
CA ALA A 39 15.33 -9.46 2.44
C ALA A 39 14.38 -8.35 2.91
N GLU A 40 14.57 -7.13 2.46
CA GLU A 40 13.72 -5.98 2.74
C GLU A 40 12.33 -6.17 2.12
N TYR A 41 12.29 -6.60 0.87
CA TYR A 41 11.02 -6.90 0.20
C TYR A 41 10.22 -8.00 0.92
N LYS A 42 10.87 -9.06 1.40
CA LYS A 42 10.21 -10.09 2.22
C LYS A 42 9.63 -9.53 3.52
N GLN A 43 10.26 -8.53 4.15
CA GLN A 43 9.70 -7.88 5.33
C GLN A 43 8.39 -7.18 4.98
N PHE A 44 8.36 -6.45 3.86
CA PHE A 44 7.15 -5.82 3.37
C PHE A 44 6.03 -6.84 3.08
N VAL A 45 6.32 -7.91 2.34
CA VAL A 45 5.36 -8.98 2.04
C VAL A 45 4.82 -9.62 3.33
N ASN A 46 5.68 -9.89 4.31
CA ASN A 46 5.24 -10.42 5.60
C ASN A 46 4.34 -9.42 6.36
N TRP A 47 4.66 -8.14 6.31
CA TRP A 47 3.84 -7.11 6.92
C TRP A 47 2.46 -7.01 6.25
N VAL A 48 2.37 -7.05 4.91
CA VAL A 48 1.09 -7.09 4.17
C VAL A 48 0.30 -8.33 4.56
N ARG A 49 0.91 -9.51 4.54
CA ARG A 49 0.29 -10.76 4.99
C ARG A 49 -0.29 -10.64 6.40
N ASP A 50 0.51 -10.14 7.34
CA ASP A 50 0.11 -10.02 8.74
C ASP A 50 -0.98 -8.96 8.94
N SER A 51 -1.03 -7.94 8.08
CA SER A 51 -2.13 -6.96 8.04
C SER A 51 -3.43 -7.63 7.64
N ILE A 52 -3.43 -8.36 6.52
CA ILE A 52 -4.62 -9.05 6.00
C ILE A 52 -5.12 -10.10 7.00
N ILE A 53 -4.21 -10.87 7.62
CA ILE A 53 -4.59 -11.84 8.66
C ILE A 53 -5.28 -11.14 9.83
N ARG A 54 -4.77 -9.99 10.30
CA ARG A 54 -5.40 -9.24 11.40
C ARG A 54 -6.77 -8.70 11.04
N GLU A 55 -6.94 -8.21 9.82
CA GLU A 55 -8.26 -7.79 9.33
C GLU A 55 -9.25 -8.96 9.37
N ARG A 56 -8.84 -10.14 8.89
CA ARG A 56 -9.69 -11.34 8.90
C ARG A 56 -9.96 -11.86 10.31
N LEU A 57 -8.98 -11.84 11.19
CA LEU A 57 -9.18 -12.22 12.60
C LEU A 57 -10.17 -11.29 13.32
N ALA A 58 -10.28 -10.04 12.91
CA ALA A 58 -11.28 -9.11 13.41
C ALA A 58 -12.65 -9.24 12.72
N ASP A 59 -12.72 -9.91 11.57
CA ASP A 59 -13.94 -10.06 10.80
C ASP A 59 -14.89 -11.09 11.47
N PRO A 60 -16.18 -10.75 11.68
CA PRO A 60 -17.16 -11.67 12.20
C PRO A 60 -17.28 -13.00 11.45
N ALA A 61 -16.97 -13.03 10.14
CA ALA A 61 -16.93 -14.24 9.33
C ALA A 61 -15.89 -15.27 9.80
N TYR A 62 -14.90 -14.84 10.59
CA TYR A 62 -13.84 -15.68 11.16
C TYR A 62 -13.84 -15.63 12.70
N GLY A 63 -15.00 -15.48 13.32
CA GLY A 63 -15.15 -15.44 14.77
C GLY A 63 -15.02 -14.07 15.43
N GLY A 64 -14.68 -13.01 14.65
CA GLY A 64 -14.81 -11.60 15.06
C GLY A 64 -14.04 -11.19 16.33
N ASN A 65 -12.74 -11.45 16.38
CA ASN A 65 -11.94 -11.05 17.53
C ASN A 65 -11.53 -9.56 17.45
N GLU A 66 -12.33 -8.71 18.10
CA GLU A 66 -12.15 -7.25 18.14
C GLU A 66 -10.78 -6.79 18.66
N LEU A 67 -10.02 -7.64 19.34
CA LEU A 67 -8.68 -7.31 19.82
C LEU A 67 -7.66 -7.08 18.71
N TYR A 68 -7.94 -7.48 17.46
CA TYR A 68 -7.05 -7.29 16.32
C TYR A 68 -7.26 -5.97 15.58
N LYS A 69 -8.38 -5.26 15.89
CA LYS A 69 -8.73 -3.97 15.28
C LYS A 69 -9.15 -3.00 16.39
N ILE A 70 -8.67 -1.78 16.33
CA ILE A 70 -9.00 -0.73 17.30
C ILE A 70 -9.94 0.23 16.60
N GLU A 71 -11.16 0.36 17.10
CA GLU A 71 -12.23 1.18 16.56
C GLU A 71 -12.65 2.31 17.52
N GLU A 72 -12.18 2.26 18.76
CA GLU A 72 -12.46 3.24 19.79
C GLU A 72 -11.17 3.72 20.43
N ASP A 73 -11.17 4.95 20.90
CA ASP A 73 -10.10 5.52 21.73
C ASP A 73 -10.18 5.02 23.19
N ARG A 74 -9.28 5.48 24.03
CA ARG A 74 -9.26 5.13 25.47
C ARG A 74 -10.47 5.65 26.25
N GLU A 75 -11.20 6.58 25.67
CA GLU A 75 -12.37 7.25 26.25
C GLU A 75 -13.68 6.65 25.73
N GLY A 76 -13.59 5.68 24.78
CA GLY A 76 -14.76 5.02 24.17
C GLY A 76 -15.36 5.80 23.00
N ASN A 77 -14.66 6.81 22.45
CA ASN A 77 -15.12 7.51 21.29
C ASN A 77 -14.72 6.74 20.02
N PRO A 78 -15.60 6.68 19.00
CA PRO A 78 -15.26 6.03 17.74
C PRO A 78 -14.16 6.78 17.01
N ILE A 79 -13.16 6.05 16.52
CA ILE A 79 -12.04 6.57 15.74
C ILE A 79 -11.97 5.86 14.39
N LYS A 80 -11.18 6.42 13.42
CA LYS A 80 -10.88 5.70 12.19
C LYS A 80 -10.21 4.37 12.55
N PRO A 81 -10.79 3.22 12.17
CA PRO A 81 -10.27 1.91 12.55
C PRO A 81 -8.83 1.68 12.10
N TYR A 82 -8.03 1.06 12.97
CA TYR A 82 -6.67 0.64 12.61
C TYR A 82 -6.32 -0.71 13.25
N LEU A 83 -5.35 -1.41 12.66
CA LEU A 83 -4.96 -2.74 13.11
C LEU A 83 -4.13 -2.69 14.40
N ASN A 84 -4.45 -3.57 15.33
CA ASN A 84 -3.69 -3.71 16.57
C ASN A 84 -2.47 -4.62 16.38
N TRP A 85 -1.31 -4.00 16.18
CA TRP A 85 -0.05 -4.70 16.02
C TRP A 85 0.53 -5.25 17.33
N SER A 86 0.06 -4.76 18.48
CA SER A 86 0.48 -5.26 19.80
C SER A 86 -0.07 -6.66 20.08
N LYS A 87 -1.17 -7.04 19.45
CA LYS A 87 -1.73 -8.38 19.55
C LYS A 87 -1.00 -9.33 18.63
N PRO A 88 -0.33 -10.38 19.13
CA PRO A 88 0.33 -11.38 18.28
C PRO A 88 -0.69 -12.25 17.54
N ILE A 89 -0.36 -12.65 16.32
CA ILE A 89 -1.16 -13.63 15.56
C ILE A 89 -0.94 -15.02 16.18
N PRO A 90 -2.00 -15.83 16.40
CA PRO A 90 -1.92 -17.11 17.10
C PRO A 90 -1.47 -18.25 16.19
N TRP A 91 -0.25 -18.20 15.68
CA TRP A 91 0.29 -19.18 14.73
C TRP A 91 0.26 -20.66 15.19
N ARG A 92 0.31 -20.92 16.50
CA ARG A 92 0.46 -22.28 17.05
C ARG A 92 -0.73 -22.78 17.85
N ARG A 93 -1.56 -21.89 18.34
CA ARG A 93 -2.69 -22.20 19.25
C ARG A 93 -3.94 -21.43 18.83
N ALA A 94 -4.17 -21.41 17.52
CA ALA A 94 -5.35 -20.80 16.94
C ALA A 94 -6.58 -21.68 17.21
N THR A 95 -7.72 -21.07 17.42
CA THR A 95 -9.04 -21.73 17.30
C THR A 95 -9.30 -22.13 15.86
N GLU A 96 -10.36 -22.88 15.60
CA GLU A 96 -10.71 -23.27 14.22
C GLU A 96 -10.98 -22.04 13.34
N ASP A 97 -11.71 -21.06 13.84
CA ASP A 97 -12.01 -19.82 13.14
C ASP A 97 -10.73 -18.98 12.87
N GLU A 98 -9.88 -18.84 13.90
CA GLU A 98 -8.59 -18.15 13.74
C GLU A 98 -7.67 -18.88 12.74
N GLN A 99 -7.70 -20.20 12.74
CA GLN A 99 -6.94 -20.98 11.77
C GLN A 99 -7.47 -20.78 10.35
N MET A 100 -8.79 -20.75 10.15
CA MET A 100 -9.40 -20.42 8.87
C MET A 100 -8.96 -19.01 8.40
N ALA A 101 -8.97 -18.02 9.29
CA ALA A 101 -8.49 -16.66 8.98
C ALA A 101 -7.03 -16.67 8.51
N ILE A 102 -6.17 -17.40 9.22
CA ILE A 102 -4.74 -17.50 8.87
C ILE A 102 -4.53 -18.25 7.56
N GLU A 103 -5.20 -19.38 7.38
CA GLU A 103 -5.03 -20.20 6.18
C GLU A 103 -5.61 -19.57 4.91
N SER A 104 -6.54 -18.64 5.04
CA SER A 104 -7.20 -17.98 3.92
C SER A 104 -6.27 -17.12 3.04
N VAL A 105 -5.09 -16.74 3.53
CA VAL A 105 -4.05 -16.01 2.75
C VAL A 105 -3.08 -16.97 2.04
N TYR A 106 -3.28 -18.26 2.20
CA TYR A 106 -2.43 -19.29 1.60
C TYR A 106 -3.21 -20.12 0.59
N LYS A 107 -2.52 -20.63 -0.40
CA LYS A 107 -3.01 -21.66 -1.32
C LYS A 107 -2.07 -22.86 -1.31
N ARG A 108 -2.60 -24.01 -1.69
CA ARG A 108 -1.79 -25.21 -1.85
C ARG A 108 -1.19 -25.26 -3.25
N HIS A 109 0.09 -25.52 -3.31
CA HIS A 109 0.75 -25.75 -4.58
C HIS A 109 0.14 -27.00 -5.27
N PRO A 110 -0.22 -26.92 -6.57
CA PRO A 110 -0.99 -27.97 -7.25
C PRO A 110 -0.22 -29.31 -7.40
N ILE A 111 1.11 -29.28 -7.35
CA ILE A 111 1.93 -30.48 -7.61
C ILE A 111 2.31 -31.18 -6.31
N ASP A 112 2.81 -30.45 -5.31
CA ASP A 112 3.37 -31.02 -4.07
C ASP A 112 2.53 -30.74 -2.83
N GLY A 113 1.44 -29.95 -2.96
CA GLY A 113 0.55 -29.61 -1.85
C GLY A 113 1.14 -28.70 -0.79
N THR A 114 2.34 -28.14 -0.98
CA THR A 114 2.95 -27.19 -0.04
C THR A 114 2.12 -25.93 0.07
N LEU A 115 2.05 -25.38 1.29
CA LEU A 115 1.39 -24.09 1.53
C LEU A 115 2.28 -22.95 1.03
N MET A 116 1.74 -22.13 0.15
CA MET A 116 2.39 -20.94 -0.37
C MET A 116 1.45 -19.75 -0.22
N LEU A 117 2.01 -18.55 -0.08
CA LEU A 117 1.21 -17.34 -0.06
C LEU A 117 0.42 -17.22 -1.37
N ASP A 118 -0.84 -16.88 -1.25
CA ASP A 118 -1.66 -16.58 -2.42
C ASP A 118 -1.44 -15.12 -2.85
N ALA A 119 -0.75 -14.94 -3.97
CA ALA A 119 -0.45 -13.61 -4.50
C ALA A 119 -1.72 -12.79 -4.76
N GLY A 120 -2.81 -13.44 -5.20
CA GLY A 120 -4.09 -12.77 -5.42
C GLY A 120 -4.75 -12.19 -4.15
N GLN A 121 -4.29 -12.64 -2.97
CA GLN A 121 -4.76 -12.12 -1.68
C GLN A 121 -3.84 -11.01 -1.12
N MET A 122 -2.65 -10.82 -1.69
CA MET A 122 -1.65 -9.87 -1.19
C MET A 122 -1.88 -8.48 -1.78
N ASN A 123 -2.97 -7.83 -1.42
CA ASN A 123 -3.29 -6.48 -1.84
C ASN A 123 -2.88 -5.49 -0.75
N TYR A 124 -2.16 -4.46 -1.15
CA TYR A 124 -1.77 -3.35 -0.27
C TYR A 124 -2.46 -2.07 -0.69
N TYR A 125 -3.22 -1.50 0.23
CA TYR A 125 -3.92 -0.23 0.07
C TYR A 125 -3.17 0.88 0.78
N TYR A 126 -2.97 2.02 0.10
CA TYR A 126 -2.46 3.22 0.75
C TYR A 126 -3.13 4.48 0.20
N GLU A 127 -3.22 5.48 1.05
CA GLU A 127 -3.74 6.79 0.72
C GLU A 127 -2.59 7.78 0.66
N ILE A 128 -2.51 8.57 -0.41
CA ILE A 128 -1.54 9.66 -0.54
C ILE A 128 -2.26 10.96 -0.85
N TYR A 129 -1.72 12.06 -0.31
CA TYR A 129 -2.19 13.39 -0.68
C TYR A 129 -1.54 13.80 -2.00
N ASP A 130 -2.35 14.23 -2.96
CA ASP A 130 -1.84 14.87 -4.17
C ASP A 130 -1.50 16.34 -3.88
N TYR A 131 -0.27 16.56 -3.45
CA TYR A 131 0.21 17.92 -3.15
C TYR A 131 0.27 18.82 -4.39
N ALA A 132 0.43 18.25 -5.58
CA ALA A 132 0.44 19.01 -6.83
C ALA A 132 -0.96 19.54 -7.15
N GLU A 133 -1.99 18.70 -6.98
CA GLU A 133 -3.38 19.10 -7.13
C GLU A 133 -3.80 20.09 -6.03
N ALA A 134 -3.44 19.83 -4.78
CA ALA A 134 -3.72 20.70 -3.64
C ALA A 134 -3.05 22.09 -3.78
N ALA A 135 -1.93 22.19 -4.47
CA ALA A 135 -1.24 23.45 -4.72
C ALA A 135 -1.91 24.31 -5.80
N LYS A 136 -2.81 23.78 -6.60
CA LYS A 136 -3.52 24.54 -7.63
C LYS A 136 -4.38 25.62 -7.00
N ARG A 137 -4.49 26.75 -7.71
CA ARG A 137 -5.16 27.96 -7.19
C ARG A 137 -6.61 27.71 -6.76
N HIS A 138 -7.34 26.89 -7.50
CA HIS A 138 -8.75 26.59 -7.22
C HIS A 138 -8.95 25.69 -5.99
N ASN A 139 -7.92 24.91 -5.60
CA ASN A 139 -7.94 24.05 -4.41
C ASN A 139 -7.36 24.73 -3.16
N ARG A 140 -6.85 25.96 -3.30
CA ARG A 140 -6.30 26.70 -2.14
C ARG A 140 -7.45 27.26 -1.30
N LEU A 141 -7.39 26.97 0.00
CA LEU A 141 -8.29 27.64 0.95
C LEU A 141 -8.12 29.15 0.87
N ASN A 142 -9.22 29.86 0.79
CA ASN A 142 -9.23 31.32 0.80
C ASN A 142 -8.59 31.83 2.11
N PRO A 143 -7.52 32.66 2.06
CA PRO A 143 -6.87 33.18 3.26
C PRO A 143 -7.81 33.91 4.21
N SER A 144 -8.85 34.56 3.70
CA SER A 144 -9.84 35.25 4.51
C SER A 144 -10.76 34.30 5.30
N GLU A 145 -10.91 33.06 4.85
CA GLU A 145 -11.67 32.02 5.55
C GLU A 145 -10.82 31.31 6.60
N ARG A 146 -9.49 31.21 6.37
CA ARG A 146 -8.54 30.65 7.34
C ARG A 146 -8.53 31.37 8.68
N VAL A 147 -8.78 32.67 8.68
CA VAL A 147 -8.71 33.50 9.90
C VAL A 147 -10.02 33.44 10.71
N LYS A 148 -11.11 33.04 10.09
CA LYS A 148 -12.44 33.09 10.70
C LYS A 148 -12.93 31.77 11.28
N ASN A 149 -12.30 30.64 10.94
CA ASN A 149 -12.77 29.30 11.33
C ASN A 149 -11.66 28.55 12.06
N THR A 150 -11.65 28.67 13.38
CA THR A 150 -10.84 27.80 14.27
C THR A 150 -11.40 26.38 14.31
N ASP A 151 -12.62 26.17 13.84
CA ASP A 151 -13.33 24.89 13.77
C ASP A 151 -13.46 24.37 12.33
N ILE A 152 -12.45 24.60 11.47
CA ILE A 152 -12.44 23.95 10.16
C ILE A 152 -12.27 22.45 10.40
N GLN A 153 -13.37 21.75 10.46
CA GLN A 153 -13.40 20.35 10.11
C GLN A 153 -12.99 20.28 8.64
N VAL A 154 -11.77 19.86 8.37
CA VAL A 154 -11.34 19.53 7.02
C VAL A 154 -12.27 18.40 6.58
N ASN A 155 -13.23 18.71 5.71
CA ASN A 155 -14.07 17.68 5.13
C ASN A 155 -13.14 16.76 4.35
N PRO A 156 -12.95 15.51 4.77
CA PRO A 156 -12.03 14.60 4.07
C PRO A 156 -12.46 14.33 2.62
N GLU A 157 -13.72 14.63 2.27
CA GLU A 157 -14.23 14.52 0.90
C GLU A 157 -13.78 15.67 -0.01
N GLU A 158 -13.38 16.82 0.56
CA GLU A 158 -12.84 17.97 -0.19
C GLU A 158 -11.31 17.92 -0.33
N VAL A 159 -10.64 17.05 0.39
CA VAL A 159 -9.23 16.75 0.18
C VAL A 159 -9.16 15.72 -0.94
N VAL A 160 -8.56 16.09 -2.07
CA VAL A 160 -8.35 15.16 -3.18
C VAL A 160 -7.41 14.06 -2.71
N MET A 161 -7.98 12.99 -2.18
CA MET A 161 -7.25 11.77 -1.85
C MET A 161 -7.19 10.88 -3.09
N ILE A 162 -5.99 10.61 -3.55
CA ILE A 162 -5.78 9.58 -4.56
C ILE A 162 -5.53 8.28 -3.82
N THR A 163 -6.52 7.39 -3.87
CA THR A 163 -6.34 6.01 -3.46
C THR A 163 -5.73 5.26 -4.64
N LYS A 164 -4.53 4.75 -4.49
CA LYS A 164 -3.89 3.88 -5.48
C LYS A 164 -3.68 2.50 -4.90
N ASP A 165 -4.10 1.51 -5.64
CA ASP A 165 -3.64 0.13 -5.47
C ASP A 165 -2.17 0.05 -5.87
N THR A 166 -1.30 -0.29 -4.94
CA THR A 166 0.15 -0.32 -5.19
C THR A 166 0.80 -1.66 -5.16
N ALA A 167 0.12 -2.69 -4.75
CA ALA A 167 0.63 -4.04 -4.86
C ALA A 167 -0.31 -4.88 -5.73
N TYR A 168 -0.35 -4.55 -7.00
CA TYR A 168 -0.96 -5.43 -7.98
C TYR A 168 0.08 -6.49 -8.34
N ILE A 169 -0.10 -7.67 -7.79
CA ILE A 169 0.58 -8.87 -8.27
C ILE A 169 -0.37 -9.50 -9.26
N ASP A 170 -0.02 -9.53 -10.55
CA ASP A 170 -0.84 -10.19 -11.56
C ASP A 170 -0.92 -11.70 -11.32
N ASP A 171 -1.84 -12.38 -12.02
CA ASP A 171 -2.03 -13.83 -11.89
C ASP A 171 -0.76 -14.64 -12.25
N GLU A 172 0.23 -14.00 -12.83
CA GLU A 172 1.53 -14.57 -13.23
C GLU A 172 2.64 -14.24 -12.21
N GLY A 173 2.31 -13.57 -11.10
CA GLY A 173 3.25 -13.25 -10.02
C GLY A 173 4.20 -12.08 -10.33
N ARG A 174 3.87 -11.23 -11.30
CA ARG A 174 4.60 -10.02 -11.65
C ARG A 174 4.03 -8.82 -10.89
N ILE A 175 4.92 -7.98 -10.37
CA ILE A 175 4.61 -6.72 -9.67
C ILE A 175 4.56 -5.59 -10.69
#